data_9f218b4500ed0f7fab5ac61983616f0a
#
_entry.id   9f218b4500ed0f7fab5ac61983616f0a
#
_cell.length_a   1.000
_cell.length_b   1.000
_cell.length_c   1.000
_cell.angle_alpha   90.00
_cell.angle_beta   90.00
_cell.angle_gamma   90.00
#
_symmetry.space_group_name_H-M   'P 1'
#
loop_
_entity.id
_entity.type
_entity.pdbx_description
1 polymer ?
#
loop_
_entity_poly.entity_id
_entity_poly.type
_entity_poly.pdbx_seq_one_letter_code
_entity_poly.pdbx_strand_id
1 'polypeptide(L)'
;MGFLKRIFGGKEVVVDPAHLTLPEVMPTDKGTTMRKAPGDQRVDINIVGESFRVRNVQAVATAAQGNRFDIYLQPDPNNPHDKKAVAVFAADLCIGYIAKPSNKQWYEWAVEAFARGELLCGSAKASSREGSSDIGIFGYINMPKVGKGLEEIIPQQLTDAALAKAVEKVITLANASVEPDTVARIRSLCKKAVTAVSPIAAHAKWVEQQGDDNEQWAEILSVCDDIFEDALRATYITDEYEIDVVGPIEQLGELLAALKQGGGE
;
A
#
# COMPACT_ATOMS: atom_id res chain seq x y z
N MET A 1 -31.23 -15.26 -16.35
CA MET A 1 -30.65 -14.01 -15.86
C MET A 1 -31.74 -13.21 -15.20
N GLY A 2 -31.70 -13.08 -13.86
CA GLY A 2 -32.74 -12.37 -13.11
C GLY A 2 -32.31 -10.93 -12.89
N PHE A 3 -33.04 -9.99 -13.46
CA PHE A 3 -32.90 -8.57 -13.14
C PHE A 3 -33.60 -8.31 -11.80
N LEU A 4 -32.88 -7.74 -10.84
CA LEU A 4 -33.48 -7.30 -9.58
C LEU A 4 -34.11 -5.92 -9.79
N LYS A 5 -35.44 -5.91 -9.88
CA LYS A 5 -36.24 -4.68 -9.94
C LYS A 5 -36.62 -4.23 -8.54
N ARG A 6 -36.26 -3.01 -8.14
CA ARG A 6 -36.76 -2.40 -6.91
C ARG A 6 -37.13 -0.92 -7.15
N ILE A 7 -38.29 -0.53 -6.63
CA ILE A 7 -38.81 0.83 -6.78
C ILE A 7 -38.35 1.69 -5.59
N PHE A 8 -37.57 2.74 -5.86
CA PHE A 8 -37.20 3.76 -4.89
C PHE A 8 -37.74 5.11 -5.34
N GLY A 9 -38.67 5.67 -4.55
CA GLY A 9 -39.20 7.03 -4.80
C GLY A 9 -39.78 7.24 -6.22
N GLY A 10 -40.44 6.23 -6.77
CA GLY A 10 -41.06 6.28 -8.09
C GLY A 10 -40.14 6.06 -9.29
N LYS A 11 -38.83 5.82 -9.07
CA LYS A 11 -37.90 5.41 -10.12
C LYS A 11 -37.39 3.99 -9.85
N GLU A 12 -37.49 3.16 -10.86
CA GLU A 12 -36.97 1.81 -10.85
C GLU A 12 -35.45 1.87 -11.05
N VAL A 13 -34.68 1.42 -10.06
CA VAL A 13 -33.24 1.26 -10.18
C VAL A 13 -32.96 -0.21 -10.45
N VAL A 14 -32.55 -0.52 -11.66
CA VAL A 14 -32.11 -1.85 -12.04
C VAL A 14 -30.60 -1.91 -11.82
N VAL A 15 -30.15 -2.74 -10.90
CA VAL A 15 -28.71 -3.00 -10.67
C VAL A 15 -28.36 -4.32 -11.30
N ASP A 16 -27.50 -4.29 -12.29
CA ASP A 16 -26.95 -5.52 -12.88
C ASP A 16 -25.78 -5.99 -12.00
N PRO A 17 -25.82 -7.23 -11.47
CA PRO A 17 -24.70 -7.80 -10.70
C PRO A 17 -23.36 -7.76 -11.43
N ALA A 18 -23.36 -7.84 -12.75
CA ALA A 18 -22.14 -7.73 -13.55
C ALA A 18 -21.43 -6.38 -13.38
N HIS A 19 -22.18 -5.32 -13.07
CA HIS A 19 -21.65 -3.97 -12.82
C HIS A 19 -20.97 -3.81 -11.46
N LEU A 20 -21.08 -4.79 -10.56
CA LEU A 20 -20.36 -4.77 -9.29
C LEU A 20 -18.91 -5.24 -9.40
N THR A 21 -18.53 -5.82 -10.53
CA THR A 21 -17.16 -6.22 -10.78
C THR A 21 -16.40 -5.08 -11.43
N LEU A 22 -15.26 -4.69 -10.84
CA LEU A 22 -14.41 -3.67 -11.43
C LEU A 22 -13.85 -4.14 -12.76
N PRO A 23 -14.06 -3.40 -13.85
CA PRO A 23 -13.38 -3.68 -15.11
C PRO A 23 -11.87 -3.42 -14.97
N GLU A 24 -11.08 -3.97 -15.86
CA GLU A 24 -9.64 -3.72 -15.88
C GLU A 24 -9.32 -2.24 -16.16
N VAL A 25 -10.17 -1.58 -16.94
CA VAL A 25 -10.11 -0.15 -17.22
C VAL A 25 -11.37 0.51 -16.69
N MET A 26 -11.20 1.46 -15.76
CA MET A 26 -12.30 2.13 -15.07
C MET A 26 -12.62 3.47 -15.73
N PRO A 27 -13.90 3.77 -15.98
CA PRO A 27 -14.32 5.11 -16.35
C PRO A 27 -14.14 6.07 -15.16
N THR A 28 -13.75 7.32 -15.43
CA THR A 28 -13.71 8.40 -14.45
C THR A 28 -14.76 9.44 -14.75
N ASP A 29 -15.11 10.29 -13.77
CA ASP A 29 -16.05 11.40 -13.94
C ASP A 29 -15.65 12.39 -15.04
N LYS A 30 -14.37 12.38 -15.45
CA LYS A 30 -13.86 13.22 -16.53
C LYS A 30 -13.90 12.57 -17.92
N GLY A 31 -14.52 11.41 -18.02
CA GLY A 31 -14.56 10.62 -19.25
C GLY A 31 -13.25 9.94 -19.63
N THR A 32 -12.22 10.03 -18.78
CA THR A 32 -10.99 9.25 -18.92
C THR A 32 -11.17 7.85 -18.35
N THR A 33 -10.34 6.92 -18.76
CA THR A 33 -10.32 5.56 -18.22
C THR A 33 -9.08 5.34 -17.37
N MET A 34 -9.24 4.59 -16.27
CA MET A 34 -8.19 4.29 -15.32
C MET A 34 -8.03 2.77 -15.22
N ARG A 35 -6.79 2.32 -15.13
CA ARG A 35 -6.49 0.90 -14.88
C ARG A 35 -6.59 0.60 -13.38
N LYS A 36 -6.83 -0.66 -13.04
CA LYS A 36 -6.65 -1.14 -11.67
C LYS A 36 -5.19 -1.00 -11.27
N ALA A 37 -4.94 -0.41 -10.11
CA ALA A 37 -3.59 -0.42 -9.54
C ALA A 37 -3.22 -1.85 -9.14
N PRO A 38 -2.05 -2.36 -9.54
CA PRO A 38 -1.61 -3.69 -9.12
C PRO A 38 -1.36 -3.71 -7.61
N GLY A 39 -1.69 -4.83 -6.96
CA GLY A 39 -1.42 -5.01 -5.54
C GLY A 39 -1.73 -6.43 -5.10
N ASP A 40 -0.86 -6.97 -4.28
CA ASP A 40 -0.93 -8.31 -3.70
C ASP A 40 -1.09 -8.30 -2.18
N GLN A 41 -0.94 -7.13 -1.56
CA GLN A 41 -1.09 -6.94 -0.13
C GLN A 41 -2.47 -6.40 0.20
N ARG A 42 -3.16 -7.12 1.08
CA ARG A 42 -4.46 -6.71 1.59
C ARG A 42 -4.29 -5.70 2.73
N VAL A 43 -4.90 -4.53 2.60
CA VAL A 43 -4.98 -3.52 3.65
C VAL A 43 -6.44 -3.22 3.93
N ASP A 44 -6.89 -3.50 5.15
CA ASP A 44 -8.28 -3.28 5.55
C ASP A 44 -8.57 -1.77 5.59
N ILE A 45 -9.79 -1.40 5.20
CA ILE A 45 -10.25 -0.02 5.19
C ILE A 45 -11.51 0.12 6.03
N ASN A 46 -11.63 1.26 6.69
CA ASN A 46 -12.85 1.65 7.38
C ASN A 46 -13.65 2.61 6.48
N ILE A 47 -14.83 2.18 6.08
CA ILE A 47 -15.74 2.96 5.23
C ILE A 47 -16.79 3.63 6.13
N VAL A 48 -17.04 4.91 5.91
CA VAL A 48 -18.01 5.71 6.66
C VAL A 48 -18.92 6.46 5.70
N GLY A 49 -20.04 6.94 6.23
CA GLY A 49 -21.01 7.74 5.45
C GLY A 49 -22.00 6.91 4.64
N GLU A 50 -22.09 5.60 4.91
CA GLU A 50 -23.08 4.70 4.30
C GLU A 50 -24.51 5.18 4.58
N SER A 51 -24.75 5.75 5.77
CA SER A 51 -26.06 6.29 6.17
C SER A 51 -26.55 7.42 5.28
N PHE A 52 -25.65 8.15 4.64
CA PHE A 52 -25.99 9.19 3.65
C PHE A 52 -26.17 8.63 2.23
N ARG A 53 -25.83 7.35 2.03
CA ARG A 53 -25.83 6.65 0.73
C ARG A 53 -26.63 5.35 0.76
N VAL A 54 -27.64 5.30 1.63
CA VAL A 54 -28.44 4.08 1.89
C VAL A 54 -28.93 3.41 0.61
N ARG A 55 -29.34 4.19 -0.39
CA ARG A 55 -29.82 3.63 -1.68
C ARG A 55 -28.70 2.88 -2.43
N ASN A 56 -27.52 3.49 -2.53
CA ASN A 56 -26.39 2.88 -3.21
C ASN A 56 -25.92 1.63 -2.46
N VAL A 57 -25.81 1.73 -1.13
CA VAL A 57 -25.41 0.62 -0.26
C VAL A 57 -26.39 -0.55 -0.38
N GLN A 58 -27.72 -0.26 -0.36
CA GLN A 58 -28.73 -1.30 -0.52
C GLN A 58 -28.70 -1.92 -1.91
N ALA A 59 -28.50 -1.11 -2.96
CA ALA A 59 -28.39 -1.61 -4.34
C ALA A 59 -27.21 -2.57 -4.47
N VAL A 60 -26.04 -2.17 -3.97
CA VAL A 60 -24.82 -2.99 -3.98
C VAL A 60 -25.01 -4.27 -3.15
N ALA A 61 -25.52 -4.16 -1.92
CA ALA A 61 -25.75 -5.31 -1.05
C ALA A 61 -26.74 -6.31 -1.67
N THR A 62 -27.79 -5.81 -2.32
CA THR A 62 -28.80 -6.63 -2.99
C THR A 62 -28.20 -7.35 -4.19
N ALA A 63 -27.41 -6.65 -5.02
CA ALA A 63 -26.76 -7.25 -6.19
C ALA A 63 -25.68 -8.25 -5.79
N ALA A 64 -24.93 -7.99 -4.73
CA ALA A 64 -23.90 -8.88 -4.21
C ALA A 64 -24.47 -10.17 -3.59
N GLN A 65 -25.73 -10.19 -3.14
CA GLN A 65 -26.37 -11.39 -2.55
C GLN A 65 -25.54 -12.06 -1.44
N GLY A 66 -24.89 -11.24 -0.59
CA GLY A 66 -24.02 -11.70 0.49
C GLY A 66 -22.60 -12.11 0.04
N ASN A 67 -22.30 -12.07 -1.25
CA ASN A 67 -20.95 -12.29 -1.78
C ASN A 67 -20.09 -11.02 -1.60
N ARG A 68 -18.79 -11.16 -1.83
CA ARG A 68 -17.89 -10.03 -1.96
C ARG A 68 -18.07 -9.37 -3.33
N PHE A 69 -17.80 -8.07 -3.38
CA PHE A 69 -17.82 -7.27 -4.59
C PHE A 69 -16.59 -6.39 -4.65
N ASP A 70 -16.22 -5.99 -5.85
CA ASP A 70 -15.06 -5.14 -6.07
C ASP A 70 -15.36 -3.70 -5.70
N ILE A 71 -14.35 -3.04 -5.11
CA ILE A 71 -14.38 -1.63 -4.78
C ILE A 71 -13.14 -0.93 -5.29
N TYR A 72 -13.22 0.39 -5.45
CA TYR A 72 -12.08 1.22 -5.80
C TYR A 72 -12.14 2.58 -5.10
N LEU A 73 -10.98 3.20 -4.96
CA LEU A 73 -10.81 4.48 -4.29
C LEU A 73 -10.59 5.59 -5.31
N GLN A 74 -11.34 6.68 -5.14
CA GLN A 74 -11.19 7.89 -5.95
C GLN A 74 -10.96 9.10 -5.05
N PRO A 75 -9.89 9.91 -5.26
CA PRO A 75 -9.72 11.15 -4.53
C PRO A 75 -10.84 12.13 -4.87
N ASP A 76 -11.38 12.79 -3.85
CA ASP A 76 -12.47 13.78 -3.97
C ASP A 76 -12.02 15.14 -3.40
N PRO A 77 -11.15 15.90 -4.11
CA PRO A 77 -10.64 17.18 -3.64
C PRO A 77 -11.70 18.27 -3.58
N ASN A 78 -12.85 18.06 -4.21
CA ASN A 78 -13.98 19.00 -4.23
C ASN A 78 -15.00 18.74 -3.12
N ASN A 79 -14.73 17.75 -2.24
CA ASN A 79 -15.62 17.48 -1.11
C ASN A 79 -15.74 18.71 -0.21
N PRO A 80 -16.97 19.17 0.10
CA PRO A 80 -17.19 20.39 0.88
C PRO A 80 -16.73 20.26 2.35
N HIS A 81 -16.64 19.03 2.87
CA HIS A 81 -16.33 18.75 4.27
C HIS A 81 -14.87 18.38 4.50
N ASP A 82 -14.18 17.88 3.45
CA ASP A 82 -12.81 17.42 3.55
C ASP A 82 -12.09 17.43 2.19
N LYS A 83 -11.11 18.30 2.07
CA LYS A 83 -10.28 18.40 0.85
C LYS A 83 -9.39 17.19 0.57
N LYS A 84 -9.20 16.33 1.57
CA LYS A 84 -8.50 15.05 1.45
C LYS A 84 -9.47 13.86 1.54
N ALA A 85 -10.71 14.06 1.15
CA ALA A 85 -11.69 12.98 1.10
C ALA A 85 -11.31 11.95 0.03
N VAL A 86 -11.56 10.67 0.35
CA VAL A 86 -11.40 9.55 -0.57
C VAL A 86 -12.72 8.83 -0.66
N ALA A 87 -13.35 8.91 -1.80
CA ALA A 87 -14.61 8.23 -2.08
C ALA A 87 -14.37 6.76 -2.39
N VAL A 88 -15.26 5.91 -1.89
CA VAL A 88 -15.28 4.47 -2.16
C VAL A 88 -16.43 4.15 -3.09
N PHE A 89 -16.10 3.53 -4.20
CA PHE A 89 -17.07 3.15 -5.23
C PHE A 89 -17.16 1.62 -5.34
N ALA A 90 -18.37 1.14 -5.65
CA ALA A 90 -18.63 -0.18 -6.18
C ALA A 90 -19.23 0.02 -7.58
N ALA A 91 -18.51 -0.38 -8.62
CA ALA A 91 -18.78 0.04 -9.99
C ALA A 91 -18.87 1.59 -10.09
N ASP A 92 -19.99 2.14 -10.50
CA ASP A 92 -20.27 3.57 -10.61
C ASP A 92 -21.01 4.16 -9.39
N LEU A 93 -21.30 3.34 -8.37
CA LEU A 93 -22.04 3.76 -7.19
C LEU A 93 -21.08 4.13 -6.05
N CYS A 94 -21.05 5.40 -5.66
CA CYS A 94 -20.37 5.81 -4.43
C CYS A 94 -21.12 5.24 -3.21
N ILE A 95 -20.42 4.43 -2.42
CA ILE A 95 -20.97 3.72 -1.25
C ILE A 95 -20.54 4.32 0.09
N GLY A 96 -19.55 5.21 0.09
CA GLY A 96 -19.05 5.85 1.30
C GLY A 96 -17.73 6.58 1.06
N TYR A 97 -17.04 6.85 2.13
CA TYR A 97 -15.70 7.45 2.16
C TYR A 97 -14.79 6.71 3.13
N ILE A 98 -13.51 6.84 2.94
CA ILE A 98 -12.53 6.40 3.94
C ILE A 98 -12.68 7.23 5.21
N ALA A 99 -12.73 6.57 6.38
CA ALA A 99 -12.85 7.23 7.67
C ALA A 99 -11.64 8.11 8.00
N LYS A 100 -11.88 9.23 8.72
CA LYS A 100 -10.81 9.96 9.41
C LYS A 100 -10.33 9.15 10.64
N PRO A 101 -9.05 9.23 11.01
CA PRO A 101 -7.98 10.06 10.43
C PRO A 101 -7.26 9.44 9.22
N SER A 102 -7.49 8.15 8.90
CA SER A 102 -6.73 7.41 7.87
C SER A 102 -6.92 7.95 6.45
N ASN A 103 -7.96 8.77 6.21
CA ASN A 103 -8.23 9.32 4.88
C ASN A 103 -7.07 10.13 4.29
N LYS A 104 -6.22 10.79 5.11
CA LYS A 104 -5.09 11.57 4.60
C LYS A 104 -4.09 10.71 3.84
N GLN A 105 -3.74 9.56 4.40
CA GLN A 105 -2.83 8.60 3.78
C GLN A 105 -3.43 8.02 2.51
N TRP A 106 -4.68 7.56 2.60
CA TRP A 106 -5.39 7.00 1.47
C TRP A 106 -5.54 8.02 0.34
N TYR A 107 -5.74 9.31 0.68
CA TYR A 107 -5.80 10.37 -0.30
C TYR A 107 -4.49 10.50 -1.09
N GLU A 108 -3.35 10.52 -0.41
CA GLU A 108 -2.05 10.62 -1.06
C GLU A 108 -1.78 9.43 -1.99
N TRP A 109 -2.09 8.23 -1.55
CA TRP A 109 -1.97 7.03 -2.37
C TRP A 109 -2.93 7.01 -3.56
N ALA A 110 -4.17 7.41 -3.33
CA ALA A 110 -5.16 7.50 -4.39
C ALA A 110 -4.77 8.55 -5.43
N VAL A 111 -4.26 9.72 -5.01
CA VAL A 111 -3.76 10.76 -5.92
C VAL A 111 -2.53 10.26 -6.70
N GLU A 112 -1.61 9.58 -6.04
CA GLU A 112 -0.44 9.01 -6.71
C GLU A 112 -0.82 7.95 -7.75
N ALA A 113 -1.74 7.05 -7.41
CA ALA A 113 -2.27 6.06 -8.36
C ALA A 113 -2.99 6.77 -9.53
N PHE A 114 -3.84 7.75 -9.20
CA PHE A 114 -4.59 8.52 -10.19
C PHE A 114 -3.67 9.28 -11.17
N ALA A 115 -2.56 9.84 -10.68
CA ALA A 115 -1.56 10.49 -11.52
C ALA A 115 -0.88 9.54 -12.52
N ARG A 116 -0.84 8.23 -12.20
CA ARG A 116 -0.33 7.18 -13.11
C ARG A 116 -1.40 6.61 -14.04
N GLY A 117 -2.63 7.12 -14.01
CA GLY A 117 -3.75 6.54 -14.75
C GLY A 117 -4.29 5.25 -14.15
N GLU A 118 -4.23 5.13 -12.82
CA GLU A 118 -4.63 3.95 -12.05
C GLU A 118 -5.62 4.33 -10.92
N LEU A 119 -6.42 3.37 -10.48
CA LEU A 119 -7.23 3.45 -9.26
C LEU A 119 -6.85 2.32 -8.31
N LEU A 120 -6.71 2.64 -7.03
CA LEU A 120 -6.57 1.62 -6.00
C LEU A 120 -7.86 0.81 -5.94
N CYS A 121 -7.74 -0.50 -6.01
CA CYS A 121 -8.89 -1.40 -6.02
C CYS A 121 -8.74 -2.51 -4.97
N GLY A 122 -9.87 -3.05 -4.57
CA GLY A 122 -9.94 -4.12 -3.59
C GLY A 122 -11.29 -4.81 -3.61
N SER A 123 -11.70 -5.33 -2.47
CA SER A 123 -12.94 -6.07 -2.35
C SER A 123 -13.63 -5.76 -1.03
N ALA A 124 -14.95 -5.69 -1.05
CA ALA A 124 -15.77 -5.45 0.13
C ALA A 124 -16.87 -6.50 0.28
N LYS A 125 -17.47 -6.53 1.45
CA LYS A 125 -18.67 -7.31 1.76
C LYS A 125 -19.64 -6.43 2.53
N ALA A 126 -20.90 -6.46 2.12
CA ALA A 126 -22.00 -5.86 2.87
C ALA A 126 -22.43 -6.84 3.98
N SER A 127 -22.67 -6.30 5.17
CA SER A 127 -23.18 -7.05 6.31
C SER A 127 -24.26 -6.24 7.01
N SER A 128 -25.34 -6.88 7.40
CA SER A 128 -26.38 -6.31 8.26
C SER A 128 -26.43 -7.09 9.56
N ARG A 129 -26.72 -6.39 10.67
CA ARG A 129 -27.11 -7.08 11.91
C ARG A 129 -28.50 -7.66 11.74
N GLU A 130 -28.72 -8.85 12.28
CA GLU A 130 -30.04 -9.46 12.32
C GLU A 130 -31.05 -8.51 12.98
N GLY A 131 -32.15 -8.21 12.29
CA GLY A 131 -33.16 -7.25 12.74
C GLY A 131 -32.85 -5.77 12.52
N SER A 132 -31.71 -5.40 11.94
CA SER A 132 -31.37 -4.03 11.57
C SER A 132 -31.56 -3.75 10.09
N SER A 133 -32.07 -2.57 9.75
CA SER A 133 -32.09 -2.05 8.40
C SER A 133 -30.73 -1.48 7.96
N ASP A 134 -29.79 -1.32 8.91
CA ASP A 134 -28.50 -0.73 8.66
C ASP A 134 -27.55 -1.75 8.05
N ILE A 135 -26.93 -1.37 6.96
CA ILE A 135 -25.95 -2.18 6.24
C ILE A 135 -24.58 -1.51 6.38
N GLY A 136 -23.69 -2.17 7.07
CA GLY A 136 -22.27 -1.80 7.12
C GLY A 136 -21.50 -2.43 5.98
N ILE A 137 -20.47 -1.75 5.49
CA ILE A 137 -19.57 -2.26 4.47
C ILE A 137 -18.18 -2.42 5.04
N PHE A 138 -17.64 -3.63 4.93
CA PHE A 138 -16.29 -4.01 5.36
C PHE A 138 -15.46 -4.36 4.14
N GLY A 139 -14.37 -3.66 3.93
CA GLY A 139 -13.55 -3.82 2.75
C GLY A 139 -12.05 -3.81 3.01
N TYR A 140 -11.32 -4.15 1.98
CA TYR A 140 -9.87 -4.00 1.91
C TYR A 140 -9.47 -3.54 0.51
N ILE A 141 -8.33 -2.88 0.45
CA ILE A 141 -7.68 -2.48 -0.81
C ILE A 141 -6.42 -3.32 -1.01
N ASN A 142 -6.16 -3.72 -2.24
CA ASN A 142 -4.94 -4.40 -2.62
C ASN A 142 -3.86 -3.35 -2.89
N MET A 143 -2.86 -3.30 -2.03
CA MET A 143 -1.74 -2.38 -2.15
C MET A 143 -0.52 -3.08 -2.72
N PRO A 144 0.29 -2.40 -3.54
CA PRO A 144 1.58 -2.93 -3.94
C PRO A 144 2.47 -3.15 -2.71
N LYS A 145 3.08 -4.32 -2.62
CA LYS A 145 4.09 -4.61 -1.60
C LYS A 145 5.24 -3.62 -1.75
N VAL A 146 5.57 -2.88 -0.70
CA VAL A 146 6.60 -1.81 -0.77
C VAL A 146 7.99 -2.40 -0.78
N GLY A 147 8.19 -3.53 -0.11
CA GLY A 147 9.47 -4.19 0.03
C GLY A 147 9.35 -5.70 -0.11
N LYS A 148 10.43 -6.37 0.21
CA LYS A 148 10.52 -7.82 0.39
C LYS A 148 11.17 -8.08 1.74
N GLY A 149 10.87 -9.23 2.35
CA GLY A 149 11.53 -9.63 3.59
C GLY A 149 12.97 -10.07 3.35
N LEU A 150 13.76 -10.04 4.41
CA LEU A 150 15.14 -10.53 4.36
C LEU A 150 15.20 -12.01 3.94
N GLU A 151 14.20 -12.81 4.31
CA GLU A 151 14.08 -14.23 3.95
C GLU A 151 14.01 -14.46 2.42
N GLU A 152 13.49 -13.47 1.67
CA GLU A 152 13.42 -13.52 0.20
C GLU A 152 14.78 -13.22 -0.48
N ILE A 153 15.78 -12.80 0.29
CA ILE A 153 17.11 -12.49 -0.22
C ILE A 153 17.92 -13.78 -0.35
N ILE A 154 18.31 -14.08 -1.56
CA ILE A 154 19.18 -15.25 -1.87
C ILE A 154 20.63 -14.88 -1.57
N PRO A 155 21.35 -15.66 -0.74
CA PRO A 155 22.78 -15.45 -0.48
C PRO A 155 23.58 -15.42 -1.77
N GLN A 156 24.46 -14.41 -1.92
CA GLN A 156 25.27 -14.24 -3.12
C GLN A 156 26.60 -13.57 -2.79
N GLN A 157 27.71 -14.18 -3.17
CA GLN A 157 29.01 -13.53 -3.13
C GLN A 157 29.06 -12.38 -4.14
N LEU A 158 29.45 -11.21 -3.68
CA LEU A 158 29.78 -10.10 -4.56
C LEU A 158 31.29 -10.05 -4.81
N THR A 159 31.69 -9.63 -6.00
CA THR A 159 33.07 -9.22 -6.26
C THR A 159 33.38 -7.93 -5.51
N ASP A 160 34.66 -7.66 -5.19
CA ASP A 160 35.06 -6.44 -4.48
C ASP A 160 34.55 -5.17 -5.17
N ALA A 161 34.59 -5.12 -6.49
CA ALA A 161 34.07 -3.99 -7.26
C ALA A 161 32.55 -3.85 -7.15
N ALA A 162 31.80 -4.97 -7.14
CA ALA A 162 30.35 -4.96 -6.99
C ALA A 162 29.94 -4.58 -5.56
N LEU A 163 30.67 -5.09 -4.56
CA LEU A 163 30.50 -4.75 -3.16
C LEU A 163 30.77 -3.25 -2.92
N ALA A 164 31.91 -2.74 -3.40
CA ALA A 164 32.23 -1.32 -3.27
C ALA A 164 31.15 -0.41 -3.87
N LYS A 165 30.60 -0.78 -5.04
CA LYS A 165 29.50 -0.05 -5.68
C LYS A 165 28.19 -0.13 -4.88
N ALA A 166 27.89 -1.26 -4.28
CA ALA A 166 26.71 -1.43 -3.44
C ALA A 166 26.84 -0.60 -2.16
N VAL A 167 27.98 -0.65 -1.51
CA VAL A 167 28.31 0.16 -0.32
C VAL A 167 28.18 1.66 -0.62
N GLU A 168 28.73 2.14 -1.73
CA GLU A 168 28.63 3.54 -2.15
C GLU A 168 27.17 3.99 -2.33
N LYS A 169 26.32 3.13 -2.89
CA LYS A 169 24.90 3.43 -3.04
C LYS A 169 24.19 3.61 -1.69
N VAL A 170 24.49 2.73 -0.72
CA VAL A 170 23.88 2.82 0.62
C VAL A 170 24.36 4.07 1.33
N ILE A 171 25.67 4.35 1.33
CA ILE A 171 26.23 5.57 1.94
C ILE A 171 25.63 6.83 1.28
N THR A 172 25.48 6.83 -0.05
CA THR A 172 24.85 7.94 -0.76
C THR A 172 23.40 8.13 -0.35
N LEU A 173 22.66 7.03 -0.19
CA LEU A 173 21.28 7.07 0.28
C LEU A 173 21.19 7.58 1.72
N ALA A 174 22.05 7.10 2.64
CA ALA A 174 22.11 7.53 4.03
C ALA A 174 22.35 9.06 4.13
N ASN A 175 23.33 9.56 3.40
CA ASN A 175 23.66 11.00 3.39
C ASN A 175 22.57 11.89 2.75
N ALA A 176 21.71 11.32 1.92
CA ALA A 176 20.61 12.03 1.25
C ALA A 176 19.25 11.80 1.92
N SER A 177 19.18 10.95 2.93
CA SER A 177 17.94 10.66 3.63
C SER A 177 17.54 11.86 4.51
N VAL A 178 16.27 12.23 4.42
CA VAL A 178 15.63 13.25 5.24
C VAL A 178 14.33 12.64 5.74
N GLU A 179 13.99 12.93 6.98
CA GLU A 179 12.73 12.50 7.58
C GLU A 179 11.54 12.75 6.64
N PRO A 180 10.84 11.70 6.22
CA PRO A 180 9.74 11.85 5.30
C PRO A 180 8.50 12.40 6.03
N ASP A 181 7.92 13.45 5.49
CA ASP A 181 6.73 14.13 6.02
C ASP A 181 5.41 13.53 5.51
N THR A 182 5.46 12.54 4.63
CA THR A 182 4.28 11.90 4.04
C THR A 182 4.48 10.40 3.86
N VAL A 183 3.39 9.65 3.93
CA VAL A 183 3.40 8.19 3.71
C VAL A 183 3.92 7.81 2.33
N ALA A 184 3.63 8.61 1.31
CA ALA A 184 4.15 8.39 -0.04
C ALA A 184 5.68 8.51 -0.07
N ARG A 185 6.25 9.48 0.67
CA ARG A 185 7.70 9.63 0.80
C ARG A 185 8.34 8.51 1.62
N ILE A 186 7.70 8.09 2.73
CA ILE A 186 8.13 6.91 3.50
C ILE A 186 8.22 5.70 2.57
N ARG A 187 7.16 5.39 1.82
CA ARG A 187 7.16 4.25 0.88
C ARG A 187 8.20 4.37 -0.21
N SER A 188 8.40 5.58 -0.75
CA SER A 188 9.43 5.84 -1.76
C SER A 188 10.83 5.60 -1.20
N LEU A 189 11.09 6.06 0.04
CA LEU A 189 12.36 5.85 0.73
C LEU A 189 12.59 4.36 1.01
N CYS A 190 11.61 3.65 1.58
CA CYS A 190 11.68 2.20 1.81
C CYS A 190 12.02 1.44 0.53
N LYS A 191 11.36 1.76 -0.59
CA LYS A 191 11.64 1.10 -1.87
C LYS A 191 13.06 1.34 -2.36
N LYS A 192 13.57 2.56 -2.20
CA LYS A 192 14.96 2.91 -2.52
C LYS A 192 15.93 2.16 -1.61
N ALA A 193 15.64 2.14 -0.30
CA ALA A 193 16.46 1.45 0.71
C ALA A 193 16.56 -0.04 0.40
N VAL A 194 15.45 -0.76 0.24
CA VAL A 194 15.44 -2.18 -0.12
C VAL A 194 16.24 -2.44 -1.40
N THR A 195 16.11 -1.58 -2.41
CA THR A 195 16.86 -1.74 -3.67
C THR A 195 18.38 -1.55 -3.47
N ALA A 196 18.78 -0.61 -2.63
CA ALA A 196 20.18 -0.34 -2.35
C ALA A 196 20.81 -1.42 -1.44
N VAL A 197 20.06 -1.87 -0.44
CA VAL A 197 20.50 -2.78 0.63
C VAL A 197 20.50 -4.25 0.20
N SER A 198 19.61 -4.67 -0.71
CA SER A 198 19.50 -6.07 -1.14
C SER A 198 20.83 -6.74 -1.55
N PRO A 199 21.72 -6.10 -2.31
CA PRO A 199 23.00 -6.71 -2.64
C PRO A 199 23.92 -6.90 -1.42
N ILE A 200 23.90 -5.96 -0.46
CA ILE A 200 24.66 -6.04 0.79
C ILE A 200 24.14 -7.19 1.64
N ALA A 201 22.83 -7.29 1.85
CA ALA A 201 22.19 -8.38 2.58
C ALA A 201 22.50 -9.75 1.95
N ALA A 202 22.48 -9.83 0.61
CA ALA A 202 22.81 -11.06 -0.10
C ALA A 202 24.27 -11.49 0.14
N HIS A 203 25.19 -10.54 0.17
CA HIS A 203 26.61 -10.80 0.47
C HIS A 203 26.82 -11.19 1.93
N ALA A 204 26.22 -10.45 2.87
CA ALA A 204 26.30 -10.76 4.31
C ALA A 204 25.77 -12.18 4.61
N LYS A 205 24.63 -12.57 4.05
CA LYS A 205 24.12 -13.95 4.16
C LYS A 205 25.07 -15.00 3.56
N TRP A 206 25.73 -14.66 2.48
CA TRP A 206 26.74 -15.56 1.91
C TRP A 206 27.94 -15.71 2.83
N VAL A 207 28.46 -14.63 3.45
CA VAL A 207 29.56 -14.67 4.44
C VAL A 207 29.16 -15.54 5.63
N GLU A 208 27.99 -15.34 6.20
CA GLU A 208 27.45 -16.16 7.29
C GLU A 208 27.44 -17.66 6.93
N GLN A 209 27.02 -18.01 5.71
CA GLN A 209 27.00 -19.41 5.25
C GLN A 209 28.37 -20.03 5.06
N GLN A 210 29.44 -19.23 4.92
CA GLN A 210 30.80 -19.74 4.86
C GLN A 210 31.37 -20.10 6.24
N GLY A 211 30.60 -19.83 7.32
CA GLY A 211 31.07 -20.06 8.70
C GLY A 211 32.07 -19.01 9.15
N ASP A 212 32.09 -17.86 8.51
CA ASP A 212 32.89 -16.71 8.93
C ASP A 212 32.12 -15.98 10.05
N ASP A 213 32.55 -16.19 11.30
CA ASP A 213 31.97 -15.56 12.50
C ASP A 213 32.37 -14.07 12.59
N ASN A 214 32.35 -13.36 11.48
CA ASN A 214 32.66 -11.94 11.43
C ASN A 214 31.49 -11.13 12.00
N GLU A 215 31.66 -10.68 13.25
CA GLU A 215 30.65 -9.91 13.99
C GLU A 215 30.13 -8.69 13.20
N GLN A 216 31.00 -8.07 12.40
CA GLN A 216 30.63 -6.88 11.62
C GLN A 216 29.62 -7.22 10.51
N TRP A 217 29.75 -8.36 9.83
CA TRP A 217 28.76 -8.80 8.84
C TRP A 217 27.45 -9.23 9.48
N ALA A 218 27.51 -9.82 10.68
CA ALA A 218 26.30 -10.16 11.45
C ALA A 218 25.53 -8.89 11.85
N GLU A 219 26.23 -7.85 12.31
CA GLU A 219 25.60 -6.56 12.62
C GLU A 219 25.01 -5.89 11.38
N ILE A 220 25.74 -5.86 10.27
CA ILE A 220 25.24 -5.35 8.99
C ILE A 220 23.98 -6.10 8.57
N LEU A 221 23.95 -7.42 8.71
CA LEU A 221 22.79 -8.23 8.36
C LEU A 221 21.57 -7.91 9.24
N SER A 222 21.79 -7.69 10.53
CA SER A 222 20.74 -7.30 11.49
C SER A 222 20.11 -5.94 11.09
N VAL A 223 20.93 -4.94 10.77
CA VAL A 223 20.41 -3.64 10.33
C VAL A 223 19.72 -3.74 8.97
N CYS A 224 20.19 -4.60 8.09
CA CYS A 224 19.48 -4.90 6.86
C CYS A 224 18.07 -5.46 7.13
N ASP A 225 17.92 -6.35 8.13
CA ASP A 225 16.61 -6.93 8.50
C ASP A 225 15.65 -5.86 8.97
N ASP A 226 16.09 -4.94 9.83
CA ASP A 226 15.28 -3.80 10.27
C ASP A 226 14.76 -2.98 9.07
N ILE A 227 15.63 -2.67 8.10
CA ILE A 227 15.23 -1.94 6.88
C ILE A 227 14.19 -2.72 6.06
N PHE A 228 14.36 -4.03 5.94
CA PHE A 228 13.39 -4.89 5.23
C PHE A 228 12.06 -4.97 5.97
N GLU A 229 12.08 -5.12 7.31
CA GLU A 229 10.86 -5.10 8.12
C GLU A 229 10.10 -3.79 8.01
N ASP A 230 10.78 -2.66 8.12
CA ASP A 230 10.17 -1.34 8.01
C ASP A 230 9.60 -1.10 6.61
N ALA A 231 10.27 -1.59 5.57
CA ALA A 231 9.72 -1.54 4.22
C ALA A 231 8.44 -2.40 4.08
N LEU A 232 8.36 -3.54 4.74
CA LEU A 232 7.14 -4.35 4.78
C LEU A 232 6.05 -3.64 5.60
N ARG A 233 6.38 -3.09 6.77
CA ARG A 233 5.47 -2.30 7.60
C ARG A 233 4.93 -1.10 6.84
N ALA A 234 5.77 -0.42 6.04
CA ALA A 234 5.35 0.72 5.22
C ALA A 234 4.23 0.39 4.21
N THR A 235 4.00 -0.90 3.91
CA THR A 235 2.84 -1.35 3.12
C THR A 235 1.52 -1.12 3.87
N TYR A 236 1.55 -1.18 5.20
CA TYR A 236 0.37 -1.17 6.07
C TYR A 236 0.27 0.08 6.95
N ILE A 237 1.12 1.10 6.73
CA ILE A 237 1.10 2.30 7.57
C ILE A 237 -0.31 2.85 7.67
N THR A 238 -0.76 3.02 8.92
CA THR A 238 -1.88 3.86 9.32
C THR A 238 -1.33 4.97 10.21
N ASP A 239 -2.05 6.08 10.36
CA ASP A 239 -1.61 7.26 11.15
C ASP A 239 -1.15 6.95 12.60
N GLU A 240 -1.36 5.72 13.07
CA GLU A 240 -1.02 5.27 14.42
C GLU A 240 0.40 4.68 14.55
N TYR A 241 1.11 4.49 13.43
CA TYR A 241 2.45 3.88 13.43
C TYR A 241 3.48 4.87 12.90
N GLU A 242 4.39 5.27 13.78
CA GLU A 242 5.66 5.88 13.37
C GLU A 242 6.58 4.78 12.83
N ILE A 243 7.08 4.96 11.63
CA ILE A 243 8.15 4.11 11.07
C ILE A 243 9.37 4.97 10.95
N ASP A 244 10.40 4.63 11.69
CA ASP A 244 11.74 5.21 11.52
C ASP A 244 12.46 4.49 10.39
N VAL A 245 12.37 5.04 9.19
CA VAL A 245 13.07 4.50 8.01
C VAL A 245 14.49 5.08 7.90
N VAL A 246 14.72 6.24 8.47
CA VAL A 246 15.98 6.99 8.32
C VAL A 246 17.05 6.43 9.23
N GLY A 247 16.74 6.20 10.51
CA GLY A 247 17.71 5.71 11.48
C GLY A 247 18.43 4.42 11.05
N PRO A 248 17.74 3.33 10.66
CA PRO A 248 18.40 2.13 10.16
C PRO A 248 19.24 2.34 8.90
N ILE A 249 18.82 3.22 7.99
CA ILE A 249 19.59 3.55 6.78
C ILE A 249 20.89 4.29 7.14
N GLU A 250 20.84 5.24 8.06
CA GLU A 250 22.00 5.98 8.56
C GLU A 250 22.96 5.06 9.29
N GLN A 251 22.47 4.22 10.20
CA GLN A 251 23.26 3.22 10.92
C GLN A 251 23.97 2.28 9.96
N LEU A 252 23.28 1.77 8.94
CA LEU A 252 23.92 0.91 7.93
C LEU A 252 24.99 1.67 7.15
N GLY A 253 24.75 2.95 6.82
CA GLY A 253 25.73 3.80 6.15
C GLY A 253 27.00 3.95 6.95
N GLU A 254 26.91 4.16 8.27
CA GLU A 254 28.06 4.26 9.19
C GLU A 254 28.84 2.94 9.29
N LEU A 255 28.15 1.81 9.46
CA LEU A 255 28.77 0.48 9.50
C LEU A 255 29.55 0.17 8.21
N LEU A 256 28.97 0.46 7.07
CA LEU A 256 29.60 0.25 5.78
C LEU A 256 30.77 1.21 5.51
N ALA A 257 30.70 2.44 6.03
CA ALA A 257 31.83 3.38 5.96
C ALA A 257 33.02 2.90 6.83
N ALA A 258 32.75 2.35 8.02
CA ALA A 258 33.75 1.75 8.88
C ALA A 258 34.40 0.52 8.23
N LEU A 259 33.61 -0.38 7.63
CA LEU A 259 34.11 -1.54 6.88
C LEU A 259 35.09 -1.12 5.76
N LYS A 260 34.76 -0.05 5.04
CA LYS A 260 35.61 0.47 3.94
C LYS A 260 36.95 1.01 4.43
N GLN A 261 36.99 1.55 5.67
CA GLN A 261 38.23 2.10 6.27
C GLN A 261 39.10 1.00 6.88
N GLY A 262 38.49 -0.03 7.46
CA GLY A 262 39.22 -1.15 8.11
C GLY A 262 39.81 -2.20 7.13
N GLY A 263 39.34 -2.27 5.90
CA GLY A 263 39.83 -3.19 4.86
C GLY A 263 41.08 -2.73 4.10
N GLY A 264 41.76 -1.68 4.57
CA GLY A 264 42.95 -1.08 3.95
C GLY A 264 44.27 -1.40 4.63
N GLU A 265 44.32 -2.37 5.60
CA GLU A 265 45.57 -2.83 6.24
C GLU A 265 46.03 -4.17 5.71
#